data_779857b016a5dfcb299624d7c3fba82a
#
_entry.id   779857b016a5dfcb299624d7c3fba82a
#
_cell.length_a   1.000
_cell.length_b   1.000
_cell.length_c   1.000
_cell.angle_alpha   90.00
_cell.angle_beta   90.00
_cell.angle_gamma   90.00
#
_symmetry.space_group_name_H-M   'P 1'
#
loop_
_entity.id
_entity.type
_entity.pdbx_description
1 polymer ?
#
loop_
_entity_poly.entity_id
_entity_poly.type
_entity_poly.pdbx_seq_one_letter_code
_entity_poly.pdbx_strand_id
1 'polypeptide(L)'
;MSTKYIITLPKKEITKNFNTSRLTFTIGKMRSVGVCIVKPILKLYTIKKQEINTYKGKQWVVANTYQKYTNTFNITEEELHQTSYIQIKLEIIGITSDYPIYFNNLMLNEGDYTDYHQPNESLDETSIYFINNFFVNLYTENEESFLEII
;
A
#
# COMPACT_ATOMS: atom_id res chain seq x y z
N MET A 1 23.66 -4.72 9.88
CA MET A 1 23.22 -4.20 8.55
C MET A 1 21.74 -4.52 8.37
N SER A 2 20.95 -3.52 8.04
CA SER A 2 19.52 -3.75 7.86
C SER A 2 19.23 -4.24 6.45
N THR A 3 18.40 -5.26 6.35
CA THR A 3 17.91 -5.75 5.08
C THR A 3 16.63 -4.99 4.73
N LYS A 4 16.51 -4.62 3.48
CA LYS A 4 15.31 -3.99 2.98
C LYS A 4 14.44 -5.05 2.30
N TYR A 5 13.17 -5.05 2.65
CA TYR A 5 12.17 -5.91 2.04
C TYR A 5 11.17 -5.06 1.28
N ILE A 6 10.66 -5.58 0.19
CA ILE A 6 9.58 -4.91 -0.54
C ILE A 6 8.44 -5.89 -0.72
N ILE A 7 7.27 -5.48 -0.25
CA ILE A 7 6.04 -6.20 -0.51
C ILE A 7 5.37 -5.49 -1.68
N THR A 8 5.16 -6.21 -2.78
CA THR A 8 4.50 -5.66 -3.96
C THR A 8 3.09 -6.23 -4.04
N LEU A 9 2.11 -5.36 -3.84
CA LEU A 9 0.71 -5.77 -3.97
C LEU A 9 0.32 -5.86 -5.44
N PRO A 10 -0.72 -6.64 -5.78
CA PRO A 10 -1.14 -6.75 -7.17
C PRO A 10 -1.53 -5.42 -7.77
N LYS A 11 -1.28 -5.27 -9.08
CA LYS A 11 -1.76 -4.10 -9.82
C LYS A 11 -3.28 -4.13 -9.86
N LYS A 12 -3.87 -2.96 -9.64
CA LYS A 12 -5.32 -2.79 -9.66
C LYS A 12 -5.71 -1.88 -10.81
N GLU A 13 -6.69 -2.31 -11.60
CA GLU A 13 -7.24 -1.49 -12.65
C GLU A 13 -8.14 -0.41 -12.06
N ILE A 14 -7.98 0.81 -12.57
CA ILE A 14 -8.87 1.91 -12.23
C ILE A 14 -10.05 1.86 -13.19
N THR A 15 -11.22 1.53 -12.65
CA THR A 15 -12.44 1.40 -13.45
C THR A 15 -13.34 2.63 -13.33
N LYS A 16 -12.97 3.59 -12.50
CA LYS A 16 -13.77 4.76 -12.22
C LYS A 16 -12.93 6.02 -12.32
N ASN A 17 -13.57 7.13 -12.64
CA ASN A 17 -12.89 8.42 -12.68
C ASN A 17 -12.77 9.00 -11.29
N PHE A 18 -11.57 9.43 -10.94
CA PHE A 18 -11.37 10.15 -9.70
C PHE A 18 -11.67 11.63 -9.91
N ASN A 19 -12.28 12.26 -8.91
CA ASN A 19 -12.62 13.67 -8.93
C ASN A 19 -11.53 14.56 -8.36
N THR A 20 -10.55 13.99 -7.72
CA THR A 20 -9.43 14.74 -7.14
C THR A 20 -8.11 14.00 -7.42
N SER A 21 -7.04 14.77 -7.46
CA SER A 21 -5.69 14.22 -7.65
C SER A 21 -5.02 13.80 -6.35
N ARG A 22 -5.74 13.82 -5.23
CA ARG A 22 -5.22 13.31 -3.96
C ARG A 22 -5.75 11.92 -3.69
N LEU A 23 -4.83 10.99 -3.40
CA LEU A 23 -5.17 9.61 -3.08
C LEU A 23 -4.57 9.27 -1.72
N THR A 24 -5.39 8.76 -0.81
CA THR A 24 -4.93 8.37 0.53
C THR A 24 -4.89 6.87 0.66
N PHE A 25 -3.72 6.35 0.95
CA PHE A 25 -3.53 4.94 1.26
C PHE A 25 -3.62 4.72 2.76
N THR A 26 -4.44 3.77 3.16
CA THR A 26 -4.69 3.45 4.56
C THR A 26 -4.42 1.98 4.81
N ILE A 27 -3.67 1.69 5.88
CA ILE A 27 -3.63 0.37 6.48
C ILE A 27 -4.41 0.50 7.78
N GLY A 28 -5.57 -0.15 7.85
CA GLY A 28 -6.47 0.00 9.00
C GLY A 28 -5.85 -0.47 10.31
N LYS A 29 -5.10 -1.57 10.25
CA LYS A 29 -4.37 -2.08 11.40
C LYS A 29 -3.08 -2.73 10.93
N MET A 30 -1.97 -2.32 11.52
CA MET A 30 -0.67 -2.93 11.26
C MET A 30 0.11 -3.03 12.55
N ARG A 31 0.79 -4.16 12.74
CA ARG A 31 1.76 -4.30 13.83
C ARG A 31 2.91 -5.18 13.38
N SER A 32 4.05 -4.97 13.98
CA SER A 32 5.24 -5.80 13.77
C SER A 32 5.74 -6.28 15.12
N VAL A 33 6.10 -7.54 15.23
CA VAL A 33 6.64 -8.09 16.46
C VAL A 33 7.95 -7.40 16.82
N GLY A 34 8.78 -7.10 15.83
CA GLY A 34 9.97 -6.26 16.02
C GLY A 34 9.74 -4.87 15.43
N VAL A 35 10.28 -3.84 16.07
CA VAL A 35 10.14 -2.47 15.57
C VAL A 35 10.80 -2.35 14.19
N CYS A 36 10.09 -1.76 13.26
CA CYS A 36 10.60 -1.55 11.91
C CYS A 36 10.04 -0.27 11.31
N ILE A 37 10.54 0.10 10.14
CA ILE A 37 10.05 1.24 9.37
C ILE A 37 9.37 0.71 8.12
N VAL A 38 8.17 1.19 7.85
CA VAL A 38 7.41 0.84 6.64
C VAL A 38 7.13 2.12 5.86
N LYS A 39 7.41 2.09 4.57
CA LYS A 39 7.16 3.23 3.68
C LYS A 39 6.28 2.77 2.52
N PRO A 40 5.10 3.38 2.33
CA PRO A 40 4.27 3.07 1.18
C PRO A 40 4.80 3.76 -0.07
N ILE A 41 4.68 3.07 -1.20
CA ILE A 41 5.08 3.57 -2.50
C ILE A 41 3.91 3.34 -3.44
N LEU A 42 3.50 4.39 -4.15
CA LEU A 42 2.43 4.31 -5.15
C LEU A 42 3.03 4.41 -6.54
N LYS A 43 2.71 3.45 -7.39
CA LYS A 43 3.12 3.44 -8.79
C LYS A 43 1.92 3.55 -9.70
N LEU A 44 2.05 4.36 -10.72
CA LEU A 44 0.99 4.60 -11.71
C LEU A 44 1.43 4.03 -13.06
N TYR A 45 0.49 3.40 -13.75
CA TYR A 45 0.76 2.74 -15.04
C TYR A 45 -0.29 3.10 -16.08
N THR A 46 0.14 3.20 -17.34
CA THR A 46 -0.77 3.39 -18.47
C THR A 46 -1.55 2.12 -18.77
N ILE A 47 -2.48 2.22 -19.72
CA ILE A 47 -3.25 1.05 -20.17
C ILE A 47 -2.35 -0.05 -20.75
N LYS A 48 -1.20 0.32 -21.28
CA LYS A 48 -0.20 -0.64 -21.76
C LYS A 48 0.73 -1.11 -20.64
N LYS A 49 0.43 -0.76 -19.40
CA LYS A 49 1.20 -1.11 -18.21
C LYS A 49 2.62 -0.56 -18.20
N GLN A 50 2.81 0.59 -18.84
CA GLN A 50 4.07 1.34 -18.76
C GLN A 50 4.00 2.28 -17.55
N GLU A 51 5.07 2.34 -16.79
CA GLU A 51 5.12 3.19 -15.60
C GLU A 51 5.07 4.67 -16.00
N ILE A 52 4.16 5.40 -15.37
CA ILE A 52 4.03 6.84 -15.54
C ILE A 52 4.90 7.54 -14.51
N ASN A 53 4.74 7.19 -13.23
CA ASN A 53 5.48 7.81 -12.14
C ASN A 53 5.43 6.93 -10.90
N THR A 54 6.34 7.21 -9.97
CA THR A 54 6.42 6.57 -8.67
C THR A 54 6.39 7.65 -7.59
N TYR A 55 5.47 7.52 -6.66
CA TYR A 55 5.34 8.43 -5.51
C TYR A 55 5.73 7.69 -4.24
N LYS A 56 6.67 8.25 -3.49
CA LYS A 56 7.10 7.67 -2.22
C LYS A 56 6.39 8.39 -1.08
N GLY A 57 5.81 7.60 -0.19
CA GLY A 57 5.14 8.15 0.98
C GLY A 57 6.08 8.39 2.15
N LYS A 58 5.48 8.80 3.26
CA LYS A 58 6.24 9.00 4.49
C LYS A 58 6.60 7.66 5.14
N GLN A 59 7.59 7.69 5.99
CA GLN A 59 7.99 6.52 6.75
C GLN A 59 7.13 6.38 7.99
N TRP A 60 6.65 5.18 8.23
CA TRP A 60 5.91 4.84 9.46
C TRP A 60 6.80 4.00 10.36
N VAL A 61 6.83 4.32 11.66
CA VAL A 61 7.46 3.47 12.66
C VAL A 61 6.42 2.51 13.16
N VAL A 62 6.66 1.21 12.97
CA VAL A 62 5.70 0.16 13.31
C VAL A 62 6.26 -0.68 14.44
N ALA A 63 5.45 -0.88 15.48
CA ALA A 63 5.81 -1.64 16.66
C ALA A 63 4.79 -2.75 16.91
N ASN A 64 4.88 -3.39 18.07
CA ASN A 64 4.07 -4.57 18.36
C ASN A 64 2.71 -4.21 18.97
N THR A 65 2.07 -3.21 18.40
CA THR A 65 0.71 -2.80 18.77
C THR A 65 -0.02 -2.41 17.50
N TYR A 66 -1.21 -2.94 17.30
CA TYR A 66 -2.00 -2.59 16.13
C TYR A 66 -2.34 -1.11 16.13
N GLN A 67 -2.00 -0.44 15.05
CA GLN A 67 -2.33 0.97 14.83
C GLN A 67 -2.73 1.17 13.37
N LYS A 68 -3.45 2.26 13.13
CA LYS A 68 -3.83 2.71 11.80
C LYS A 68 -2.73 3.60 11.25
N TYR A 69 -2.42 3.41 9.97
CA TYR A 69 -1.40 4.20 9.27
C TYR A 69 -2.01 4.75 7.99
N THR A 70 -1.74 6.01 7.71
CA THR A 70 -2.26 6.67 6.51
C THR A 70 -1.18 7.49 5.83
N ASN A 71 -1.28 7.60 4.51
CA ASN A 71 -0.44 8.49 3.74
C ASN A 71 -1.23 9.01 2.53
N THR A 72 -1.21 10.32 2.34
CA THR A 72 -1.86 10.97 1.21
C THR A 72 -0.83 11.29 0.14
N PHE A 73 -1.08 10.80 -1.08
CA PHE A 73 -0.26 11.10 -2.24
C PHE A 73 -0.92 12.20 -3.05
N ASN A 74 -0.15 13.23 -3.39
CA ASN A 74 -0.61 14.31 -4.26
C ASN A 74 -0.09 14.03 -5.66
N ILE A 75 -1.00 13.69 -6.56
CA ILE A 75 -0.70 13.30 -7.93
C ILE A 75 -1.08 14.46 -8.84
N THR A 76 -0.41 14.64 -9.96
CA THR A 76 -0.85 15.63 -10.93
C THR A 76 -2.10 15.12 -11.65
N GLU A 77 -2.99 16.04 -12.02
CA GLU A 77 -4.20 15.68 -12.77
C GLU A 77 -3.85 15.02 -14.09
N GLU A 78 -2.81 15.51 -14.75
CA GLU A 78 -2.35 14.95 -16.01
C GLU A 78 -1.95 13.49 -15.86
N GLU A 79 -1.16 13.18 -14.84
CA GLU A 79 -0.76 11.80 -14.57
C GLU A 79 -1.96 10.93 -14.23
N LEU A 80 -2.88 11.46 -13.43
CA LEU A 80 -4.06 10.70 -13.03
C LEU A 80 -4.93 10.34 -14.25
N HIS A 81 -5.08 11.27 -15.19
CA HIS A 81 -5.86 11.02 -16.42
C HIS A 81 -5.23 9.93 -17.30
N GLN A 82 -3.91 9.78 -17.25
CA GLN A 82 -3.20 8.77 -18.02
C GLN A 82 -3.14 7.41 -17.32
N THR A 83 -3.56 7.36 -16.06
CA THR A 83 -3.40 6.17 -15.23
C THR A 83 -4.54 5.19 -15.46
N SER A 84 -4.22 3.97 -15.83
CA SER A 84 -5.16 2.87 -15.96
C SER A 84 -4.98 1.81 -14.89
N TYR A 85 -3.78 1.68 -14.34
CA TYR A 85 -3.47 0.73 -13.28
C TYR A 85 -2.67 1.41 -12.20
N ILE A 86 -2.89 1.00 -10.96
CA ILE A 86 -2.08 1.43 -9.83
C ILE A 86 -1.49 0.22 -9.12
N GLN A 87 -0.41 0.45 -8.41
CA GLN A 87 0.21 -0.58 -7.59
C GLN A 87 0.78 0.05 -6.33
N ILE A 88 0.54 -0.59 -5.20
CA ILE A 88 1.15 -0.21 -3.93
C ILE A 88 2.28 -1.18 -3.63
N LYS A 89 3.41 -0.62 -3.23
CA LYS A 89 4.53 -1.37 -2.67
C LYS A 89 4.77 -0.88 -1.25
N LEU A 90 5.16 -1.79 -0.38
CA LEU A 90 5.53 -1.46 1.00
C LEU A 90 7.01 -1.79 1.18
N GLU A 91 7.80 -0.76 1.43
CA GLU A 91 9.23 -0.92 1.69
C GLU A 91 9.44 -1.03 3.20
N ILE A 92 10.07 -2.11 3.64
CA ILE A 92 10.25 -2.42 5.06
C ILE A 92 11.73 -2.45 5.38
N ILE A 93 12.13 -1.65 6.37
CA ILE A 93 13.54 -1.50 6.77
C ILE A 93 13.65 -1.66 8.27
N GLY A 94 14.76 -2.20 8.72
CA GLY A 94 15.11 -2.22 10.14
C GLY A 94 14.54 -3.36 10.94
N ILE A 95 13.89 -4.33 10.26
CA ILE A 95 13.40 -5.52 10.94
C ILE A 95 14.42 -6.63 10.83
N THR A 96 14.52 -7.46 11.86
CA THR A 96 15.22 -8.72 11.77
C THR A 96 14.26 -9.77 11.21
N SER A 97 14.82 -10.74 10.50
CA SER A 97 14.04 -11.69 9.71
C SER A 97 13.13 -12.61 10.52
N ASP A 98 13.26 -12.64 11.84
CA ASP A 98 12.54 -13.62 12.66
C ASP A 98 11.12 -13.22 13.03
N TYR A 99 10.70 -12.02 12.68
CA TYR A 99 9.44 -11.47 13.18
C TYR A 99 8.45 -11.22 12.06
N PRO A 100 7.20 -11.67 12.22
CA PRO A 100 6.16 -11.36 11.23
C PRO A 100 5.64 -9.94 11.38
N ILE A 101 5.11 -9.44 10.27
CA ILE A 101 4.35 -8.20 10.22
C ILE A 101 2.93 -8.55 9.81
N TYR A 102 1.95 -8.00 10.52
CA TYR A 102 0.53 -8.24 10.25
C TYR A 102 -0.12 -6.99 9.69
N PHE A 103 -0.89 -7.17 8.63
CA PHE A 103 -1.57 -6.10 7.91
C PHE A 103 -3.05 -6.42 7.82
N ASN A 104 -3.89 -5.43 8.11
CA ASN A 104 -5.33 -5.59 7.96
C ASN A 104 -5.92 -4.34 7.29
N ASN A 105 -6.89 -4.56 6.42
CA ASN A 105 -7.74 -3.49 5.89
C ASN A 105 -6.94 -2.45 5.08
N LEU A 106 -6.40 -2.89 3.95
CA LEU A 106 -5.63 -2.02 3.06
C LEU A 106 -6.55 -1.43 2.00
N MET A 107 -6.51 -0.10 1.87
CA MET A 107 -7.42 0.61 0.99
C MET A 107 -6.76 1.86 0.44
N LEU A 108 -7.05 2.20 -0.80
CA LEU A 108 -6.66 3.46 -1.40
C LEU A 108 -7.93 4.22 -1.78
N ASN A 109 -8.08 5.42 -1.23
CA ASN A 109 -9.26 6.24 -1.45
C ASN A 109 -8.91 7.56 -2.10
N GLU A 110 -9.89 8.09 -2.81
CA GLU A 110 -9.84 9.46 -3.29
C GLU A 110 -9.94 10.43 -2.11
N GLY A 111 -9.17 11.51 -2.15
CA GLY A 111 -9.20 12.54 -1.13
C GLY A 111 -8.54 12.10 0.17
N ASP A 112 -9.11 12.54 1.29
CA ASP A 112 -8.55 12.34 2.62
C ASP A 112 -9.26 11.25 3.43
N TYR A 113 -10.11 10.47 2.80
CA TYR A 113 -10.87 9.44 3.49
C TYR A 113 -9.95 8.33 4.00
N THR A 114 -10.02 8.04 5.28
CA THR A 114 -9.12 7.09 5.93
C THR A 114 -9.82 5.94 6.64
N ASP A 115 -11.13 5.92 6.71
CA ASP A 115 -11.86 4.87 7.38
C ASP A 115 -12.11 3.70 6.44
N TYR A 116 -11.67 2.51 6.85
CA TYR A 116 -11.88 1.32 6.05
C TYR A 116 -13.36 0.93 6.05
N HIS A 117 -13.86 0.49 4.90
CA HIS A 117 -15.19 -0.09 4.77
C HIS A 117 -15.13 -1.27 3.80
N GLN A 118 -16.13 -2.13 3.86
CA GLN A 118 -16.15 -3.34 3.05
C GLN A 118 -16.34 -3.01 1.58
N PRO A 119 -15.71 -3.77 0.67
CA PRO A 119 -15.77 -3.47 -0.76
C PRO A 119 -17.17 -3.42 -1.39
N ASN A 120 -18.13 -4.09 -0.80
CA ASN A 120 -19.49 -4.12 -1.35
C ASN A 120 -20.44 -3.12 -0.71
N GLU A 121 -19.93 -2.24 0.13
CA GLU A 121 -20.75 -1.14 0.65
C GLU A 121 -20.94 -0.08 -0.40
N SER A 122 -22.17 0.47 -0.48
CA SER A 122 -22.57 1.34 -1.56
C SER A 122 -21.96 2.75 -1.51
N LEU A 123 -21.28 3.08 -0.46
CA LEU A 123 -20.79 4.43 -0.23
C LEU A 123 -19.55 4.78 -1.01
N ASP A 124 -18.91 3.80 -1.65
CA ASP A 124 -17.59 4.07 -2.10
C ASP A 124 -17.30 3.53 -3.47
N GLU A 125 -17.55 4.37 -4.44
CA GLU A 125 -17.25 4.05 -5.81
C GLU A 125 -15.80 4.34 -6.19
N THR A 126 -15.06 5.04 -5.35
CA THR A 126 -13.70 5.48 -5.67
C THR A 126 -12.63 4.81 -4.84
N SER A 127 -13.01 3.85 -4.00
CA SER A 127 -12.05 3.10 -3.20
C SER A 127 -11.48 1.92 -3.98
N ILE A 128 -10.21 1.69 -3.77
CA ILE A 128 -9.50 0.54 -4.32
C ILE A 128 -9.07 -0.32 -3.16
N TYR A 129 -9.46 -1.59 -3.21
CA TYR A 129 -9.19 -2.53 -2.13
C TYR A 129 -8.07 -3.48 -2.52
N PHE A 130 -7.24 -3.79 -1.56
CA PHE A 130 -6.15 -4.72 -1.72
C PHE A 130 -6.41 -5.98 -0.92
N ILE A 131 -5.40 -6.85 -0.82
CA ILE A 131 -5.49 -8.02 0.04
C ILE A 131 -5.80 -7.56 1.46
N ASN A 132 -6.90 -8.11 1.99
CA ASN A 132 -7.37 -7.77 3.32
C ASN A 132 -6.75 -8.68 4.33
N ASN A 133 -6.37 -8.59 5.42
CA ASN A 133 -5.88 -9.55 6.42
C ASN A 133 -4.81 -10.49 5.90
N PHE A 134 -3.58 -10.02 5.86
CA PHE A 134 -2.47 -10.89 5.58
C PHE A 134 -1.30 -10.62 6.53
N PHE A 135 -0.39 -11.57 6.60
CA PHE A 135 0.86 -11.34 7.30
C PHE A 135 2.02 -11.76 6.41
N VAL A 136 3.16 -11.19 6.69
CA VAL A 136 4.40 -11.55 6.02
C VAL A 136 5.40 -11.96 7.09
N ASN A 137 5.93 -13.16 6.94
CA ASN A 137 7.05 -13.60 7.76
C ASN A 137 8.32 -13.42 6.94
N LEU A 138 9.15 -12.47 7.35
CA LEU A 138 10.33 -12.12 6.59
C LEU A 138 11.48 -13.11 6.77
N TYR A 139 11.34 -14.04 7.69
CA TYR A 139 12.36 -15.06 7.93
C TYR A 139 12.33 -16.16 6.88
N THR A 140 11.15 -16.66 6.58
CA THR A 140 10.98 -17.65 5.53
C THR A 140 10.59 -16.95 4.24
N GLU A 141 11.11 -17.44 3.12
CA GLU A 141 10.62 -16.95 1.85
C GLU A 141 9.12 -17.18 1.82
N ASN A 142 8.40 -16.10 1.71
CA ASN A 142 6.98 -16.19 1.60
C ASN A 142 6.65 -16.77 0.24
N GLU A 143 5.80 -17.79 0.21
CA GLU A 143 5.33 -18.38 -1.03
C GLU A 143 4.52 -17.38 -1.84
N GLU A 144 4.05 -16.32 -1.20
CA GLU A 144 3.37 -15.25 -1.88
C GLU A 144 4.35 -14.52 -2.78
N SER A 145 4.06 -14.49 -4.06
CA SER A 145 4.95 -13.95 -5.08
C SER A 145 5.18 -12.45 -5.00
N PHE A 146 4.53 -11.77 -4.08
CA PHE A 146 4.65 -10.33 -3.95
C PHE A 146 5.74 -9.86 -2.99
N LEU A 147 6.44 -10.77 -2.32
CA LEU A 147 7.53 -10.38 -1.41
C LEU A 147 8.86 -10.42 -2.16
N GLU A 148 9.58 -9.30 -2.10
CA GLU A 148 10.93 -9.18 -2.65
C GLU A 148 11.90 -8.78 -1.54
N ILE A 149 13.09 -9.35 -1.58
CA ILE A 149 14.19 -9.01 -0.67
C ILE A 149 15.25 -8.26 -1.45
N ILE A 150 15.64 -7.10 -0.96
CA ILE A 150 16.67 -6.29 -1.62
C ILE A 150 17.94 -6.25 -0.78
#